data_c9bb9d70e9393b5bacc0d7bc0ae48229
#
_entry.id   c9bb9d70e9393b5bacc0d7bc0ae48229
#
_cell.length_a   1.000
_cell.length_b   1.000
_cell.length_c   1.000
_cell.angle_alpha   90.00
_cell.angle_beta   90.00
_cell.angle_gamma   90.00
#
_symmetry.space_group_name_H-M   'P 1'
#
loop_
_entity.id
_entity.type
_entity.pdbx_description
1 polymer ?
#
loop_
_entity_poly.entity_id
_entity_poly.type
_entity_poly.pdbx_seq_one_letter_code
_entity_poly.pdbx_strand_id
1 'polypeptide(L)'
;EMDDRFQPPTEKSEETGKTYWFGSDAFGRDIYSRTIDGGKVSLFIGFAVASISVLLGAIFGSIAGYFRMVDSILMRFMDGVMAIPSLLLAIALMMLLQPGVWTVITAIVIVDTPRMTRVARASVLSLREQVYIEAAKAVGAGYIRIIARHIIPNLIAPLIIMGTFVAAGAMLTEAYLSFLGAGVPPS
;
A
#
# COMPACT_ATOMS: atom_id res chain seq x y z
N GLU A 1 -0.82 2.68 37.78
CA GLU A 1 -0.23 2.09 36.53
C GLU A 1 1.28 1.89 36.62
N MET A 2 2.01 2.53 37.53
CA MET A 2 3.47 2.34 37.63
C MET A 2 3.87 1.06 38.36
N ASP A 3 3.00 0.50 39.19
CA ASP A 3 3.28 -0.74 39.93
C ASP A 3 2.94 -2.04 39.16
N ASP A 4 2.21 -1.92 38.03
CA ASP A 4 1.90 -3.03 37.12
C ASP A 4 3.00 -3.32 36.08
N ARG A 5 4.24 -2.87 36.31
CA ARG A 5 5.36 -3.08 35.37
C ARG A 5 5.79 -4.55 35.37
N PHE A 6 6.02 -5.08 34.16
CA PHE A 6 6.51 -6.44 33.95
C PHE A 6 5.62 -7.51 34.60
N GLN A 7 4.31 -7.27 34.71
CA GLN A 7 3.38 -8.32 35.15
C GLN A 7 3.46 -9.54 34.22
N PRO A 8 3.58 -10.75 34.74
CA PRO A 8 3.62 -11.94 33.90
C PRO A 8 2.27 -12.18 33.18
N PRO A 9 2.28 -12.96 32.09
CA PRO A 9 1.06 -13.31 31.37
C PRO A 9 0.03 -13.99 32.27
N THR A 10 -1.24 -13.63 32.04
CA THR A 10 -2.42 -14.19 32.74
C THR A 10 -2.55 -13.84 34.24
N GLU A 11 -1.65 -13.06 34.78
CA GLU A 11 -1.75 -12.62 36.18
C GLU A 11 -2.73 -11.43 36.27
N LYS A 12 -3.43 -11.41 37.42
CA LYS A 12 -4.39 -10.35 37.72
C LYS A 12 -3.69 -9.31 38.59
N SER A 13 -3.71 -8.06 38.14
CA SER A 13 -3.17 -6.94 38.91
C SER A 13 -3.90 -6.84 40.26
N GLU A 14 -3.16 -6.76 41.34
CA GLU A 14 -3.73 -6.55 42.67
C GLU A 14 -4.32 -5.13 42.84
N GLU A 15 -3.80 -4.13 42.14
CA GLU A 15 -4.25 -2.75 42.20
C GLU A 15 -5.44 -2.46 41.29
N THR A 16 -5.34 -2.85 40.00
CA THR A 16 -6.35 -2.47 39.01
C THR A 16 -7.41 -3.54 38.79
N GLY A 17 -7.20 -4.76 39.29
CA GLY A 17 -8.07 -5.90 39.07
C GLY A 17 -8.14 -6.38 37.63
N LYS A 18 -7.34 -5.82 36.73
CA LYS A 18 -7.25 -6.21 35.32
C LYS A 18 -6.38 -7.47 35.15
N THR A 19 -6.78 -8.34 34.25
CA THR A 19 -5.97 -9.50 33.86
C THR A 19 -5.17 -9.14 32.61
N TYR A 20 -3.85 -9.24 32.71
CA TYR A 20 -2.93 -9.00 31.60
C TYR A 20 -2.67 -10.31 30.84
N TRP A 21 -3.39 -10.54 29.74
CA TRP A 21 -3.31 -11.80 29.00
C TRP A 21 -1.91 -12.13 28.46
N PHE A 22 -1.16 -11.12 28.01
CA PHE A 22 0.22 -11.24 27.53
C PHE A 22 1.21 -10.50 28.44
N GLY A 23 0.79 -10.19 29.65
CA GLY A 23 1.58 -9.42 30.59
C GLY A 23 1.58 -7.92 30.29
N SER A 24 2.40 -7.17 31.03
CA SER A 24 2.58 -5.74 30.88
C SER A 24 4.01 -5.36 30.45
N ASP A 25 4.14 -4.21 29.81
CA ASP A 25 5.45 -3.65 29.41
C ASP A 25 6.15 -2.91 30.59
N ALA A 26 7.34 -2.36 30.31
CA ALA A 26 8.11 -1.58 31.29
C ALA A 26 7.39 -0.33 31.81
N PHE A 27 6.28 0.06 31.22
CA PHE A 27 5.44 1.21 31.59
C PHE A 27 4.11 0.80 32.21
N GLY A 28 3.90 -0.51 32.50
CA GLY A 28 2.65 -1.03 33.05
C GLY A 28 1.50 -1.12 32.04
N ARG A 29 1.79 -1.06 30.74
CA ARG A 29 0.77 -1.09 29.69
C ARG A 29 0.48 -2.50 29.23
N ASP A 30 -0.79 -2.83 28.99
CA ASP A 30 -1.23 -4.14 28.52
C ASP A 30 -0.70 -4.47 27.11
N ILE A 31 0.16 -5.48 27.02
CA ILE A 31 0.76 -5.92 25.75
C ILE A 31 -0.30 -6.43 24.78
N TYR A 32 -1.34 -7.14 25.29
CA TYR A 32 -2.41 -7.68 24.45
C TYR A 32 -3.19 -6.56 23.74
N SER A 33 -3.66 -5.56 24.49
CA SER A 33 -4.38 -4.41 23.93
C SER A 33 -3.53 -3.66 22.90
N ARG A 34 -2.25 -3.41 23.21
CA ARG A 34 -1.32 -2.73 22.31
C ARG A 34 -1.06 -3.50 21.01
N THR A 35 -0.97 -4.83 21.10
CA THR A 35 -0.77 -5.69 19.93
C THR A 35 -1.98 -5.63 19.00
N ILE A 36 -3.20 -5.66 19.57
CA ILE A 36 -4.43 -5.56 18.78
C ILE A 36 -4.56 -4.18 18.14
N ASP A 37 -4.31 -3.11 18.89
CA ASP A 37 -4.44 -1.75 18.38
C ASP A 37 -3.37 -1.44 17.33
N GLY A 38 -2.12 -1.86 17.53
CA GLY A 38 -1.08 -1.81 16.51
C GLY A 38 -1.46 -2.59 15.25
N GLY A 39 -2.00 -3.80 15.42
CA GLY A 39 -2.48 -4.62 14.31
C GLY A 39 -3.58 -3.93 13.46
N LYS A 40 -4.51 -3.24 14.11
CA LYS A 40 -5.56 -2.47 13.40
C LYS A 40 -4.95 -1.35 12.55
N VAL A 41 -3.98 -0.62 13.09
CA VAL A 41 -3.30 0.47 12.37
C VAL A 41 -2.53 -0.08 11.18
N SER A 42 -1.74 -1.14 11.35
CA SER A 42 -0.99 -1.77 10.27
C SER A 42 -1.91 -2.34 9.17
N LEU A 43 -3.02 -2.98 9.54
CA LEU A 43 -4.03 -3.46 8.58
C LEU A 43 -4.67 -2.30 7.81
N PHE A 44 -5.02 -1.22 8.50
CA PHE A 44 -5.59 -0.03 7.85
C PHE A 44 -4.59 0.58 6.85
N ILE A 45 -3.33 0.74 7.24
CA ILE A 45 -2.27 1.27 6.37
C ILE A 45 -2.07 0.35 5.16
N GLY A 46 -1.92 -0.96 5.39
CA GLY A 46 -1.72 -1.93 4.31
C GLY A 46 -2.85 -1.92 3.29
N PHE A 47 -4.11 -1.91 3.76
CA PHE A 47 -5.28 -1.89 2.89
C PHE A 47 -5.43 -0.55 2.16
N ALA A 48 -5.21 0.58 2.84
CA ALA A 48 -5.27 1.92 2.23
C ALA A 48 -4.20 2.07 1.14
N VAL A 49 -2.94 1.71 1.44
CA VAL A 49 -1.84 1.75 0.47
C VAL A 49 -2.14 0.88 -0.74
N ALA A 50 -2.57 -0.37 -0.54
CA ALA A 50 -2.89 -1.27 -1.63
C ALA A 50 -4.02 -0.71 -2.51
N SER A 51 -5.11 -0.24 -1.89
CA SER A 51 -6.27 0.29 -2.63
C SER A 51 -5.89 1.52 -3.47
N ILE A 52 -5.14 2.46 -2.90
CA ILE A 52 -4.73 3.68 -3.60
C ILE A 52 -3.71 3.33 -4.70
N SER A 53 -2.73 2.49 -4.43
CA SER A 53 -1.72 2.09 -5.40
C SER A 53 -2.31 1.29 -6.57
N VAL A 54 -3.28 0.40 -6.30
CA VAL A 54 -4.03 -0.33 -7.33
C VAL A 54 -4.81 0.65 -8.21
N LEU A 55 -5.51 1.61 -7.62
CA LEU A 55 -6.28 2.60 -8.35
C LEU A 55 -5.38 3.47 -9.24
N LEU A 56 -4.31 4.03 -8.68
CA LEU A 56 -3.34 4.85 -9.43
C LEU A 56 -2.63 4.02 -10.50
N GLY A 57 -2.21 2.81 -10.16
CA GLY A 57 -1.59 1.87 -11.09
C GLY A 57 -2.51 1.50 -12.25
N ALA A 58 -3.80 1.25 -11.98
CA ALA A 58 -4.81 0.99 -13.02
C ALA A 58 -4.96 2.18 -13.95
N ILE A 59 -5.07 3.40 -13.42
CA ILE A 59 -5.22 4.62 -14.22
C ILE A 59 -3.97 4.86 -15.08
N PHE A 60 -2.81 4.98 -14.45
CA PHE A 60 -1.56 5.28 -15.15
C PHE A 60 -1.15 4.16 -16.10
N GLY A 61 -1.29 2.90 -15.68
CA GLY A 61 -0.98 1.74 -16.51
C GLY A 61 -1.92 1.59 -17.70
N SER A 62 -3.21 1.91 -17.54
CA SER A 62 -4.17 1.89 -18.65
C SER A 62 -3.85 2.98 -19.68
N ILE A 63 -3.53 4.19 -19.23
CA ILE A 63 -3.17 5.30 -20.12
C ILE A 63 -1.86 5.00 -20.84
N ALA A 64 -0.81 4.59 -20.12
CA ALA A 64 0.48 4.25 -20.69
C ALA A 64 0.38 3.07 -21.67
N GLY A 65 -0.28 1.97 -21.27
CA GLY A 65 -0.44 0.80 -22.11
C GLY A 65 -1.25 1.03 -23.39
N TYR A 66 -2.13 2.03 -23.39
CA TYR A 66 -2.95 2.33 -24.54
C TYR A 66 -2.34 3.41 -25.47
N PHE A 67 -1.73 4.46 -24.91
CA PHE A 67 -1.19 5.61 -25.65
C PHE A 67 0.34 5.61 -25.67
N ARG A 68 0.95 5.32 -26.84
CA ARG A 68 2.41 5.21 -27.00
C ARG A 68 3.20 6.47 -26.59
N MET A 69 2.68 7.67 -26.87
CA MET A 69 3.36 8.92 -26.52
C MET A 69 3.42 9.10 -24.99
N VAL A 70 2.30 8.80 -24.31
CA VAL A 70 2.22 8.90 -22.85
C VAL A 70 3.10 7.84 -22.18
N ASP A 71 3.14 6.64 -22.77
CA ASP A 71 3.96 5.53 -22.29
C ASP A 71 5.42 5.94 -22.11
N SER A 72 6.04 6.51 -23.12
CA SER A 72 7.46 6.89 -23.09
C SER A 72 7.81 7.86 -21.97
N ILE A 73 6.93 8.83 -21.70
CA ILE A 73 7.16 9.87 -20.68
C ILE A 73 6.85 9.32 -19.30
N LEU A 74 5.68 8.69 -19.14
CA LEU A 74 5.20 8.20 -17.85
C LEU A 74 6.09 7.08 -17.31
N MET A 75 6.49 6.13 -18.18
CA MET A 75 7.36 5.04 -17.74
C MET A 75 8.76 5.52 -17.37
N ARG A 76 9.30 6.54 -18.06
CA ARG A 76 10.58 7.13 -17.68
C ARG A 76 10.51 7.81 -16.31
N PHE A 77 9.41 8.48 -16.00
CA PHE A 77 9.17 9.02 -14.66
C PHE A 77 9.08 7.92 -13.61
N MET A 78 8.31 6.86 -13.88
CA MET A 78 8.19 5.70 -12.98
C MET A 78 9.53 4.99 -12.77
N ASP A 79 10.34 4.86 -13.82
CA ASP A 79 11.68 4.28 -13.73
C ASP A 79 12.61 5.14 -12.88
N GLY A 80 12.51 6.48 -12.98
CA GLY A 80 13.23 7.40 -12.11
C GLY A 80 12.89 7.22 -10.63
N VAL A 81 11.62 7.06 -10.29
CA VAL A 81 11.19 6.78 -8.90
C VAL A 81 11.74 5.43 -8.43
N MET A 82 11.69 4.39 -9.27
CA MET A 82 12.19 3.06 -8.94
C MET A 82 13.72 2.94 -8.90
N ALA A 83 14.46 3.92 -9.42
CA ALA A 83 15.92 3.96 -9.33
C ALA A 83 16.40 4.21 -7.88
N ILE A 84 15.56 4.82 -7.05
CA ILE A 84 15.85 5.05 -5.64
C ILE A 84 15.39 3.83 -4.84
N PRO A 85 16.23 3.27 -3.94
CA PRO A 85 15.81 2.21 -3.04
C PRO A 85 14.55 2.60 -2.26
N SER A 86 13.52 1.74 -2.31
CA SER A 86 12.16 2.03 -1.79
C SER A 86 12.15 2.53 -0.35
N LEU A 87 12.92 1.89 0.54
CA LEU A 87 13.01 2.28 1.95
C LEU A 87 13.63 3.67 2.12
N LEU A 88 14.69 3.98 1.37
CA LEU A 88 15.35 5.30 1.43
C LEU A 88 14.42 6.41 0.93
N LEU A 89 13.69 6.16 -0.15
CA LEU A 89 12.70 7.10 -0.66
C LEU A 89 11.57 7.34 0.35
N ALA A 90 11.05 6.26 0.97
CA ALA A 90 10.02 6.37 1.99
C ALA A 90 10.50 7.21 3.20
N ILE A 91 11.72 6.95 3.72
CA ILE A 91 12.30 7.73 4.83
C ILE A 91 12.47 9.20 4.42
N ALA A 92 12.99 9.48 3.23
CA ALA A 92 13.17 10.85 2.75
C ALA A 92 11.83 11.61 2.67
N LEU A 93 10.77 10.95 2.17
CA LEU A 93 9.43 11.54 2.13
C LEU A 93 8.87 11.79 3.53
N MET A 94 9.09 10.85 4.46
CA MET A 94 8.66 11.01 5.86
C MET A 94 9.35 12.18 6.57
N MET A 95 10.62 12.45 6.25
CA MET A 95 11.35 13.59 6.83
C MET A 95 10.88 14.94 6.29
N LEU A 96 10.29 14.97 5.10
CA LEU A 96 9.78 16.21 4.48
C LEU A 96 8.35 16.56 4.94
N LEU A 97 7.60 15.58 5.43
CA LEU A 97 6.20 15.71 5.80
C LEU A 97 6.03 15.63 7.32
N GLN A 98 4.93 16.13 7.84
CA GLN A 98 4.63 16.01 9.27
C GLN A 98 4.33 14.55 9.65
N PRO A 99 4.81 14.05 10.80
CA PRO A 99 4.55 12.68 11.26
C PRO A 99 3.06 12.39 11.36
N GLY A 100 2.63 11.23 10.87
CA GLY A 100 1.25 10.79 10.93
C GLY A 100 0.93 9.62 10.01
N VAL A 101 -0.21 8.96 10.24
CA VAL A 101 -0.67 7.79 9.47
C VAL A 101 -0.77 8.12 7.98
N TRP A 102 -1.32 9.27 7.63
CA TRP A 102 -1.47 9.69 6.23
C TRP A 102 -0.15 9.95 5.52
N THR A 103 0.85 10.41 6.25
CA THR A 103 2.21 10.61 5.72
C THR A 103 2.85 9.28 5.37
N VAL A 104 2.72 8.28 6.26
CA VAL A 104 3.17 6.91 6.01
C VAL A 104 2.49 6.33 4.77
N ILE A 105 1.15 6.43 4.70
CA ILE A 105 0.37 5.96 3.55
C ILE A 105 0.86 6.63 2.26
N THR A 106 0.98 7.95 2.25
CA THR A 106 1.39 8.71 1.06
C THR A 106 2.80 8.34 0.61
N ALA A 107 3.74 8.22 1.55
CA ALA A 107 5.12 7.84 1.23
C ALA A 107 5.18 6.45 0.59
N ILE A 108 4.50 5.46 1.17
CA ILE A 108 4.50 4.09 0.64
C ILE A 108 3.74 4.02 -0.70
N VAL A 109 2.62 4.73 -0.86
CA VAL A 109 1.89 4.82 -2.14
C VAL A 109 2.77 5.36 -3.27
N ILE A 110 3.54 6.43 -3.02
CA ILE A 110 4.47 6.98 -4.02
C ILE A 110 5.50 5.94 -4.45
N VAL A 111 6.01 5.17 -3.51
CA VAL A 111 7.01 4.12 -3.74
C VAL A 111 6.44 2.93 -4.52
N ASP A 112 5.21 2.50 -4.23
CA ASP A 112 4.61 1.29 -4.81
C ASP A 112 3.80 1.53 -6.10
N THR A 113 3.32 2.76 -6.32
CA THR A 113 2.55 3.12 -7.54
C THR A 113 3.29 2.78 -8.83
N PRO A 114 4.62 3.03 -9.00
CA PRO A 114 5.33 2.65 -10.22
C PRO A 114 5.28 1.16 -10.52
N ARG A 115 5.39 0.30 -9.51
CA ARG A 115 5.30 -1.15 -9.66
C ARG A 115 3.92 -1.57 -10.15
N MET A 116 2.86 -1.02 -9.54
CA MET A 116 1.47 -1.27 -9.94
C MET A 116 1.18 -0.77 -11.36
N THR A 117 1.69 0.42 -11.70
CA THR A 117 1.58 0.98 -13.05
C THR A 117 2.21 0.07 -14.11
N ARG A 118 3.38 -0.50 -13.80
CA ARG A 118 4.08 -1.40 -14.72
C ARG A 118 3.31 -2.70 -14.95
N VAL A 119 2.72 -3.28 -13.91
CA VAL A 119 1.89 -4.49 -14.03
C VAL A 119 0.62 -4.20 -14.84
N ALA A 120 -0.09 -3.11 -14.53
CA ALA A 120 -1.27 -2.71 -15.27
C ALA A 120 -0.94 -2.46 -16.75
N ARG A 121 0.14 -1.72 -17.04
CA ARG A 121 0.60 -1.46 -18.40
C ARG A 121 0.89 -2.74 -19.17
N ALA A 122 1.62 -3.68 -18.59
CA ALA A 122 1.95 -4.97 -19.23
C ALA A 122 0.67 -5.74 -19.58
N SER A 123 -0.31 -5.77 -18.68
CA SER A 123 -1.61 -6.39 -18.92
C SER A 123 -2.39 -5.69 -20.03
N VAL A 124 -2.39 -4.34 -20.07
CA VAL A 124 -3.04 -3.57 -21.14
C VAL A 124 -2.42 -3.83 -22.50
N LEU A 125 -1.09 -3.93 -22.57
CA LEU A 125 -0.39 -4.25 -23.82
C LEU A 125 -0.82 -5.61 -24.38
N SER A 126 -1.00 -6.62 -23.54
CA SER A 126 -1.53 -7.91 -23.93
C SER A 126 -3.01 -7.87 -24.32
N LEU A 127 -3.83 -7.16 -23.54
CA LEU A 127 -5.27 -7.08 -23.79
C LEU A 127 -5.61 -6.33 -25.08
N ARG A 128 -4.90 -5.26 -25.42
CA ARG A 128 -5.20 -4.45 -26.61
C ARG A 128 -5.00 -5.19 -27.93
N GLU A 129 -4.26 -6.31 -27.90
CA GLU A 129 -3.97 -7.17 -29.07
C GLU A 129 -5.01 -8.30 -29.22
N GLN A 130 -6.00 -8.36 -28.35
CA GLN A 130 -7.04 -9.37 -28.39
C GLN A 130 -8.08 -9.09 -29.49
N VAL A 131 -8.55 -10.14 -30.16
CA VAL A 131 -9.49 -10.09 -31.30
C VAL A 131 -10.77 -9.30 -30.96
N TYR A 132 -11.29 -9.45 -29.73
CA TYR A 132 -12.49 -8.73 -29.34
C TYR A 132 -12.28 -7.22 -29.20
N ILE A 133 -11.06 -6.75 -28.92
CA ILE A 133 -10.72 -5.33 -28.93
C ILE A 133 -10.63 -4.81 -30.38
N GLU A 134 -10.08 -5.60 -31.30
CA GLU A 134 -10.07 -5.25 -32.70
C GLU A 134 -11.50 -5.19 -33.28
N ALA A 135 -12.35 -6.15 -32.94
CA ALA A 135 -13.76 -6.13 -33.30
C ALA A 135 -14.48 -4.89 -32.77
N ALA A 136 -14.22 -4.53 -31.49
CA ALA A 136 -14.79 -3.30 -30.91
C ALA A 136 -14.34 -2.03 -31.66
N LYS A 137 -13.08 -1.95 -32.10
CA LYS A 137 -12.57 -0.84 -32.93
C LYS A 137 -13.26 -0.83 -34.30
N ALA A 138 -13.43 -2.00 -34.94
CA ALA A 138 -14.04 -2.11 -36.25
C ALA A 138 -15.49 -1.62 -36.27
N VAL A 139 -16.26 -1.81 -35.18
CA VAL A 139 -17.61 -1.26 -35.04
C VAL A 139 -17.66 0.17 -34.52
N GLY A 140 -16.50 0.89 -34.48
CA GLY A 140 -16.42 2.32 -34.17
C GLY A 140 -16.40 2.65 -32.67
N ALA A 141 -16.05 1.71 -31.79
CA ALA A 141 -15.93 2.03 -30.36
C ALA A 141 -14.78 3.00 -30.10
N GLY A 142 -15.05 4.13 -29.45
CA GLY A 142 -14.04 5.10 -29.05
C GLY A 142 -13.12 4.60 -27.94
N TYR A 143 -11.94 5.21 -27.81
CA TYR A 143 -10.88 4.81 -26.89
C TYR A 143 -11.34 4.71 -25.43
N ILE A 144 -12.09 5.70 -24.94
CA ILE A 144 -12.61 5.71 -23.55
C ILE A 144 -13.52 4.50 -23.31
N ARG A 145 -14.39 4.17 -24.26
CA ARG A 145 -15.29 3.01 -24.16
C ARG A 145 -14.51 1.71 -24.13
N ILE A 146 -13.48 1.56 -24.95
CA ILE A 146 -12.63 0.37 -24.98
C ILE A 146 -11.90 0.22 -23.64
N ILE A 147 -11.28 1.28 -23.13
CA ILE A 147 -10.57 1.25 -21.86
C ILE A 147 -11.53 0.90 -20.71
N ALA A 148 -12.64 1.64 -20.58
CA ALA A 148 -13.53 1.48 -19.44
C ALA A 148 -14.31 0.15 -19.46
N ARG A 149 -14.73 -0.33 -20.64
CA ARG A 149 -15.63 -1.48 -20.73
C ARG A 149 -14.92 -2.80 -21.04
N HIS A 150 -13.74 -2.74 -21.64
CA HIS A 150 -13.03 -3.95 -22.06
C HIS A 150 -11.68 -4.11 -21.36
N ILE A 151 -10.92 -3.06 -21.13
CA ILE A 151 -9.58 -3.15 -20.54
C ILE A 151 -9.67 -3.18 -19.02
N ILE A 152 -10.24 -2.15 -18.37
CA ILE A 152 -10.27 -2.03 -16.91
C ILE A 152 -10.87 -3.27 -16.22
N PRO A 153 -12.02 -3.85 -16.67
CA PRO A 153 -12.55 -5.03 -16.01
C PRO A 153 -11.63 -6.25 -16.08
N ASN A 154 -10.86 -6.38 -17.16
CA ASN A 154 -9.90 -7.48 -17.32
C ASN A 154 -8.58 -7.24 -16.57
N LEU A 155 -8.31 -6.01 -16.13
CA LEU A 155 -7.18 -5.71 -15.25
C LEU A 155 -7.43 -6.07 -13.78
N ILE A 156 -8.68 -6.23 -13.37
CA ILE A 156 -9.05 -6.44 -11.96
C ILE A 156 -8.30 -7.64 -11.36
N ALA A 157 -8.28 -8.77 -12.07
CA ALA A 157 -7.67 -10.00 -11.56
C ALA A 157 -6.13 -9.84 -11.29
N PRO A 158 -5.31 -9.42 -12.27
CA PRO A 158 -3.88 -9.22 -12.00
C PRO A 158 -3.62 -8.10 -10.98
N LEU A 159 -4.45 -7.07 -10.94
CA LEU A 159 -4.29 -5.97 -9.99
C LEU A 159 -4.65 -6.36 -8.55
N ILE A 160 -5.69 -7.18 -8.35
CA ILE A 160 -6.00 -7.72 -7.01
C ILE A 160 -4.86 -8.58 -6.50
N ILE A 161 -4.33 -9.48 -7.33
CA ILE A 161 -3.21 -10.34 -6.94
C ILE A 161 -2.01 -9.49 -6.52
N MET A 162 -1.61 -8.52 -7.33
CA MET A 162 -0.52 -7.62 -6.96
C MET A 162 -0.87 -6.73 -5.77
N GLY A 163 -2.11 -6.30 -5.63
CA GLY A 163 -2.59 -5.50 -4.51
C GLY A 163 -2.43 -6.21 -3.16
N THR A 164 -2.64 -7.53 -3.10
CA THR A 164 -2.39 -8.30 -1.87
C THR A 164 -0.91 -8.32 -1.48
N PHE A 165 -0.01 -8.43 -2.46
CA PHE A 165 1.44 -8.30 -2.21
C PHE A 165 1.83 -6.90 -1.75
N VAL A 166 1.24 -5.86 -2.37
CA VAL A 166 1.46 -4.47 -1.94
C VAL A 166 0.95 -4.25 -0.51
N ALA A 167 -0.23 -4.78 -0.16
CA ALA A 167 -0.76 -4.67 1.20
C ALA A 167 0.20 -5.29 2.23
N ALA A 168 0.67 -6.52 1.99
CA ALA A 168 1.62 -7.19 2.88
C ALA A 168 2.96 -6.43 2.95
N GLY A 169 3.48 -5.97 1.80
CA GLY A 169 4.71 -5.18 1.73
C GLY A 169 4.60 -3.84 2.45
N ALA A 170 3.45 -3.18 2.35
CA ALA A 170 3.19 -1.91 3.03
C ALA A 170 3.18 -2.07 4.56
N MET A 171 2.58 -3.14 5.09
CA MET A 171 2.62 -3.45 6.53
C MET A 171 4.06 -3.67 7.01
N LEU A 172 4.87 -4.41 6.24
CA LEU A 172 6.28 -4.61 6.58
C LEU A 172 7.08 -3.31 6.51
N THR A 173 6.84 -2.49 5.49
CA THR A 173 7.51 -1.19 5.32
C THR A 173 7.13 -0.24 6.46
N GLU A 174 5.87 -0.20 6.86
CA GLU A 174 5.40 0.57 8.01
C GLU A 174 6.11 0.11 9.30
N ALA A 175 6.20 -1.19 9.54
CA ALA A 175 6.90 -1.75 10.70
C ALA A 175 8.39 -1.34 10.71
N TYR A 176 9.08 -1.37 9.57
CA TYR A 176 10.46 -0.88 9.46
C TYR A 176 10.57 0.63 9.73
N LEU A 177 9.67 1.45 9.18
CA LEU A 177 9.65 2.89 9.42
C LEU A 177 9.37 3.21 10.89
N SER A 178 8.44 2.51 11.52
CA SER A 178 8.13 2.64 12.95
C SER A 178 9.31 2.23 13.83
N PHE A 179 10.01 1.15 13.49
CA PHE A 179 11.21 0.71 14.20
C PHE A 179 12.35 1.73 14.10
N LEU A 180 12.51 2.38 12.94
CA LEU A 180 13.51 3.45 12.71
C LEU A 180 13.11 4.81 13.32
N GLY A 181 11.95 4.89 13.98
CA GLY A 181 11.45 6.13 14.58
C GLY A 181 10.83 7.12 13.58
N ALA A 182 10.68 6.71 12.31
CA ALA A 182 10.04 7.51 11.26
C ALA A 182 8.57 7.10 11.01
N GLY A 183 8.01 6.18 11.79
CA GLY A 183 6.66 5.66 11.64
C GLY A 183 5.58 6.51 12.30
N VAL A 184 4.41 5.88 12.55
CA VAL A 184 3.29 6.49 13.27
C VAL A 184 3.68 6.74 14.72
N PRO A 185 3.51 7.97 15.26
CA PRO A 185 3.78 8.23 16.68
C PRO A 185 2.93 7.31 17.57
N PRO A 186 3.50 6.77 18.65
CA PRO A 186 2.71 5.98 19.60
C PRO A 186 1.67 6.88 20.27
N SER A 187 0.41 6.47 20.20
CA SER A 187 -0.72 7.08 20.91
C SER A 187 -0.71 6.72 22.40
#